data_816bac8a04b46b0cd55beec230dfc51f
#
_entry.id   816bac8a04b46b0cd55beec230dfc51f
#
_cell.length_a   1.000
_cell.length_b   1.000
_cell.length_c   1.000
_cell.angle_alpha   90.00
_cell.angle_beta   90.00
_cell.angle_gamma   90.00
#
_symmetry.space_group_name_H-M   'P 1'
#
loop_
_entity.id
_entity.type
_entity.pdbx_description
1 polymer ?
#
loop_
_entity_poly.entity_id
_entity_poly.type
_entity_poly.pdbx_seq_one_letter_code
_entity_poly.pdbx_strand_id
1 'polypeptide(L)' 'MPTVVREGQYRFVVNTRENDFEPPHVHVWVGNEDVCRIELNSGKFMDEPPPGEYRNILQAYARHVDAIRKTWDDIHHR' A
#
# COMPACT_ATOMS: atom_id res chain seq x y z
N MET A 1 -12.49 -1.74 -4.17
CA MET A 1 -11.12 -1.46 -3.73
C MET A 1 -10.61 -0.20 -4.41
N PRO A 2 -10.52 0.90 -3.68
CA PRO A 2 -10.04 2.12 -4.30
C PRO A 2 -8.54 2.09 -4.55
N THR A 3 -8.16 2.38 -5.78
CA THR A 3 -6.78 2.59 -6.13
C THR A 3 -6.41 4.01 -5.73
N VAL A 4 -5.40 4.15 -4.87
CA VAL A 4 -4.95 5.47 -4.44
C VAL A 4 -4.11 6.13 -5.51
N VAL A 5 -3.12 5.37 -6.01
CA VAL A 5 -2.17 5.91 -6.96
C VAL A 5 -1.57 4.80 -7.80
N ARG A 6 -1.21 5.16 -9.01
CA ARG A 6 -0.55 4.28 -9.95
C ARG A 6 0.78 4.92 -10.34
N GLU A 7 1.86 4.16 -10.23
CA GLU A 7 3.16 4.65 -10.65
C GLU A 7 3.90 3.53 -11.36
N GLY A 8 4.16 3.74 -12.66
CA GLY A 8 4.79 2.70 -13.46
C GLY A 8 3.96 1.43 -13.44
N GLN A 9 4.59 0.33 -13.07
CA GLN A 9 3.91 -0.97 -12.97
C GLN A 9 3.21 -1.17 -11.62
N TYR A 10 3.41 -0.26 -10.67
CA TYR A 10 2.88 -0.41 -9.33
C TYR A 10 1.55 0.30 -9.16
N ARG A 11 0.67 -0.33 -8.40
CA ARG A 11 -0.61 0.24 -8.05
C ARG A 11 -0.80 0.06 -6.54
N PHE A 12 -1.01 1.18 -5.85
CA PHE A 12 -1.23 1.17 -4.40
C PHE A 12 -2.72 1.22 -4.12
N VAL A 13 -3.21 0.23 -3.39
CA VAL A 13 -4.65 0.04 -3.17
C VAL A 13 -4.94 -0.01 -1.68
N VAL A 14 -5.90 0.80 -1.24
CA VAL A 14 -6.42 0.74 0.12
C VAL A 14 -7.80 0.09 0.06
N ASN A 15 -7.97 -1.03 0.75
CA ASN A 15 -9.24 -1.72 0.77
C ASN A 15 -10.22 -1.04 1.71
N THR A 16 -11.51 -1.05 1.35
CA THR A 16 -12.55 -0.46 2.17
C THR A 16 -12.93 -1.34 3.35
N ARG A 17 -12.63 -2.62 3.27
CA ARG A 17 -12.92 -3.59 4.33
C ARG A 17 -11.64 -4.29 4.71
N GLU A 18 -11.13 -3.97 5.88
CA GLU A 18 -9.93 -4.60 6.42
C GLU A 18 -10.23 -5.18 7.79
N ASN A 19 -9.43 -6.16 8.17
CA ASN A 19 -9.52 -6.77 9.48
C ASN A 19 -9.10 -5.75 10.54
N ASP A 20 -9.96 -5.54 11.54
CA ASP A 20 -9.70 -4.58 12.62
C ASP A 20 -8.45 -4.94 13.43
N PHE A 21 -8.00 -6.16 13.36
CA PHE A 21 -6.81 -6.62 14.08
C PHE A 21 -5.50 -6.27 13.36
N GLU A 22 -5.59 -5.84 12.11
CA GLU A 22 -4.41 -5.50 11.35
C GLU A 22 -4.14 -3.99 11.42
N PRO A 23 -2.86 -3.59 11.48
CA PRO A 23 -2.54 -2.17 11.48
C PRO A 23 -2.89 -1.54 10.13
N PRO A 24 -2.99 -0.20 10.08
CA PRO A 24 -3.20 0.48 8.80
C PRO A 24 -2.15 0.08 7.78
N HIS A 25 -2.60 -0.28 6.58
CA HIS A 25 -1.70 -0.76 5.53
C HIS A 25 -2.24 -0.49 4.13
N VAL A 26 -1.36 -0.61 3.17
CA VAL A 26 -1.70 -0.46 1.76
C VAL A 26 -1.24 -1.71 1.02
N HIS A 27 -2.04 -2.15 0.04
CA HIS A 27 -1.69 -3.28 -0.81
C HIS A 27 -0.93 -2.77 -2.03
N VAL A 28 0.13 -3.48 -2.39
CA VAL A 28 0.92 -3.16 -3.58
C VAL A 28 0.60 -4.19 -4.65
N TRP A 29 0.14 -3.72 -5.80
CA TRP A 29 -0.22 -4.56 -6.93
C TRP A 29 0.75 -4.33 -8.09
N VAL A 30 1.11 -5.41 -8.75
CA VAL A 30 1.86 -5.37 -10.01
C VAL A 30 0.98 -6.07 -11.04
N GLY A 31 0.48 -5.32 -12.01
CA GLY A 31 -0.51 -5.87 -12.93
C GLY A 31 -1.77 -6.28 -12.19
N ASN A 32 -2.16 -7.52 -12.30
CA ASN A 32 -3.35 -8.07 -11.64
C ASN A 32 -3.02 -8.87 -10.39
N GLU A 33 -1.81 -8.71 -9.86
CA GLU A 33 -1.34 -9.51 -8.74
C GLU A 33 -1.03 -8.64 -7.52
N ASP A 34 -1.63 -8.99 -6.38
CA ASP A 34 -1.34 -8.36 -5.09
C ASP A 34 -0.05 -9.01 -4.57
N VAL A 35 1.05 -8.28 -4.62
CA VAL A 35 2.37 -8.86 -4.35
C VAL A 35 2.86 -8.66 -2.92
N CYS A 36 2.40 -7.61 -2.24
CA CYS A 36 2.80 -7.38 -0.85
C CYS A 36 1.97 -6.27 -0.22
N ARG A 37 2.18 -6.05 1.08
CA ARG A 37 1.53 -4.97 1.83
C ARG A 37 2.60 -4.16 2.55
N ILE A 38 2.33 -2.88 2.74
CA ILE A 38 3.22 -1.99 3.50
C ILE A 38 2.42 -1.42 4.67
N GLU A 39 2.98 -1.52 5.88
CA GLU A 39 2.37 -0.93 7.06
C GLU A 39 2.57 0.58 7.05
N LEU A 40 1.48 1.34 7.22
CA LEU A 40 1.53 2.80 7.09
C LEU A 40 2.26 3.48 8.25
N ASN A 41 2.16 2.94 9.45
CA ASN A 41 2.78 3.57 10.62
C ASN A 41 4.30 3.46 10.62
N SER A 42 4.84 2.35 10.15
CA SER A 42 6.28 2.10 10.15
C SER A 42 6.92 2.25 8.79
N GLY A 43 6.14 2.14 7.72
CA GLY A 43 6.68 2.11 6.37
C GLY A 43 7.36 0.80 6.01
N LYS A 44 7.16 -0.24 6.82
CA LYS A 44 7.79 -1.55 6.61
C LYS A 44 6.88 -2.50 5.87
N PHE A 45 7.49 -3.43 5.13
CA PHE A 45 6.72 -4.46 4.46
C PHE A 45 6.08 -5.40 5.49
N MET A 46 4.82 -5.73 5.28
CA MET A 46 4.12 -6.74 6.06
C MET A 46 4.29 -8.12 5.45
N ASP A 47 4.53 -8.18 4.15
CA ASP A 47 4.80 -9.41 3.41
C ASP A 47 6.09 -9.22 2.63
N GLU A 48 6.76 -10.31 2.29
CA GLU A 48 7.98 -10.24 1.52
C GLU A 48 7.68 -9.81 0.09
N PRO A 49 8.32 -8.72 -0.40
CA PRO A 49 8.09 -8.28 -1.78
C PRO A 49 8.77 -9.21 -2.78
N PRO A 50 8.39 -9.13 -4.07
CA PRO A 50 9.05 -9.93 -5.09
C PRO A 50 10.55 -9.65 -5.14
N PRO A 51 11.38 -10.65 -5.45
CA PRO A 51 12.82 -10.43 -5.54
C PRO A 51 13.18 -9.30 -6.50
N GLY A 52 14.10 -8.45 -6.06
CA GLY A 52 14.57 -7.33 -6.88
C GLY A 52 13.67 -6.10 -6.90
N GLU A 53 12.48 -6.16 -6.28
CA GLU A 53 11.54 -5.05 -6.31
C GLU A 53 11.51 -4.23 -5.03
N TYR A 54 12.21 -4.65 -4.00
CA TYR A 54 12.17 -4.03 -2.67
C TYR A 54 12.37 -2.53 -2.72
N ARG A 55 13.48 -2.09 -3.32
CA ARG A 55 13.83 -0.67 -3.36
C ARG A 55 12.87 0.14 -4.23
N ASN A 56 12.50 -0.41 -5.38
CA ASN A 56 11.61 0.29 -6.30
C ASN A 56 10.24 0.53 -5.69
N ILE A 57 9.71 -0.47 -4.98
CA ILE A 57 8.42 -0.35 -4.31
C ILE A 57 8.49 0.72 -3.21
N LEU A 58 9.55 0.70 -2.39
CA LEU A 58 9.68 1.69 -1.31
C LEU A 58 9.84 3.11 -1.84
N GLN A 59 10.57 3.28 -2.95
CA GLN A 59 10.72 4.61 -3.55
C GLN A 59 9.39 5.12 -4.09
N ALA A 60 8.62 4.27 -4.75
CA ALA A 60 7.30 4.66 -5.25
C ALA A 60 6.36 4.97 -4.08
N TYR A 61 6.37 4.14 -3.05
CA TYR A 61 5.57 4.37 -1.85
C TYR A 61 5.91 5.71 -1.20
N ALA A 62 7.18 6.03 -1.04
CA ALA A 62 7.62 7.26 -0.38
C ALA A 62 7.12 8.52 -1.13
N ARG A 63 7.03 8.45 -2.45
CA ARG A 63 6.54 9.57 -3.23
C ARG A 63 5.05 9.84 -3.06
N HIS A 64 4.30 8.85 -2.59
CA HIS A 64 2.84 8.93 -2.51
C HIS A 64 2.30 8.66 -1.10
N VAL A 65 3.18 8.62 -0.10
CA VAL A 65 2.79 8.22 1.25
C VAL A 65 1.70 9.10 1.85
N ASP A 66 1.76 10.41 1.61
CA ASP A 66 0.75 11.32 2.17
C ASP A 66 -0.62 11.06 1.58
N ALA A 67 -0.71 10.85 0.27
CA ALA A 67 -1.98 10.54 -0.39
C ALA A 67 -2.52 9.19 0.08
N ILE A 68 -1.64 8.21 0.27
CA ILE A 68 -2.03 6.89 0.74
C ILE A 68 -2.59 6.97 2.16
N ARG A 69 -1.91 7.69 3.06
CA ARG A 69 -2.36 7.84 4.43
C ARG A 69 -3.68 8.58 4.52
N LYS A 70 -3.83 9.63 3.71
CA LYS A 70 -5.09 10.38 3.66
C LYS A 70 -6.24 9.49 3.21
N THR A 71 -6.02 8.66 2.20
CA THR A 71 -7.04 7.75 1.71
C THR A 71 -7.43 6.75 2.78
N TRP A 72 -6.45 6.20 3.49
CA TRP A 72 -6.74 5.29 4.60
C TRP A 72 -7.61 5.97 5.65
N ASP A 73 -7.22 7.18 6.07
CA ASP A 73 -7.96 7.92 7.08
C ASP A 73 -9.39 8.23 6.64
N ASP A 74 -9.57 8.60 5.36
CA ASP A 74 -10.90 8.92 4.82
C ASP A 74 -11.82 7.69 4.78
N ILE A 75 -11.27 6.53 4.44
CA ILE A 75 -12.04 5.28 4.32
C ILE A 75 -12.32 4.67 5.69
N HIS A 76 -11.32 4.67 6.56
CA HIS A 76 -11.40 4.06 7.88
C HIS A 76 -11.57 5.11 8.96
N HIS A 77 -12.34 6.12 8.67
CA HIS A 77 -12.60 7.23 9.58
C HIS A 77 -13.19 6.73 10.90
N ARG A 78 -12.64 7.23 12.00
CA ARG A 78 -13.08 6.84 13.32
C ARG A 78 -13.28 8.06 14.21
#